data_e1780e1cb3fa536dc75b6ef32c7d3995
#
_entry.id   e1780e1cb3fa536dc75b6ef32c7d3995
#
_cell.length_a   1.000
_cell.length_b   1.000
_cell.length_c   1.000
_cell.angle_alpha   90.00
_cell.angle_beta   90.00
_cell.angle_gamma   90.00
#
_symmetry.space_group_name_H-M   'P 1'
#
loop_
_entity.id
_entity.type
_entity.pdbx_description
1 polymer ?
#
loop_
_entity_poly.entity_id
_entity_poly.type
_entity_poly.pdbx_seq_one_letter_code
_entity_poly.pdbx_strand_id
1 'polypeptide(L)'
;DAILKAYSGDSIKVDRIGRKSECILDPKLTILLMAQPKVVSSVMSNKSFRGRGLTARFLYSMPDTAIGHRNINSQHVNAESRIAYEALMDDLLRDESVNETIRLSEEAWELLREFSNELEPEILGRYAELSDWVGKLIGNTLRIAGLLCRAGRMRPVEFLTVHEPLVIDESTMEKAISIGRYFLNHAMCCYGILPDDTLYVKGKKLIRYLQSNHVEKFDKRLILQMCTAVFKNSDELQPVLD
;
A
#
# COMPACT_ATOMS: atom_id res chain seq x y z
N ASP A 1 -11.41 12.16 -15.86
CA ASP A 1 -12.31 11.06 -16.26
C ASP A 1 -11.54 9.89 -16.88
N ALA A 2 -10.58 10.12 -17.82
CA ALA A 2 -9.82 9.07 -18.48
C ALA A 2 -9.08 8.13 -17.50
N ILE A 3 -8.45 8.67 -16.45
CA ILE A 3 -7.76 7.87 -15.42
C ILE A 3 -8.73 6.94 -14.70
N LEU A 4 -9.94 7.44 -14.37
CA LEU A 4 -10.95 6.64 -13.66
C LEU A 4 -11.46 5.50 -14.53
N LYS A 5 -11.70 5.78 -15.81
CA LYS A 5 -12.12 4.78 -16.80
C LYS A 5 -11.02 3.73 -17.02
N ALA A 6 -9.77 4.16 -17.18
CA ALA A 6 -8.64 3.25 -17.34
C ALA A 6 -8.37 2.36 -16.11
N TYR A 7 -8.69 2.83 -14.90
CA TYR A 7 -8.66 2.01 -13.69
C TYR A 7 -9.73 0.91 -13.68
N SER A 8 -10.94 1.23 -14.19
CA SER A 8 -12.08 0.30 -14.20
C SER A 8 -12.12 -0.58 -15.45
N GLY A 9 -11.31 -0.31 -16.48
CA GLY A 9 -11.37 -0.99 -17.79
C GLY A 9 -12.51 -0.48 -18.69
N ASP A 10 -13.15 0.65 -18.33
CA ASP A 10 -14.24 1.22 -19.13
C ASP A 10 -13.69 1.88 -20.39
N SER A 11 -14.40 1.71 -21.53
CA SER A 11 -13.98 2.30 -22.80
C SER A 11 -13.89 3.82 -22.73
N ILE A 12 -12.86 4.38 -23.37
CA ILE A 12 -12.63 5.82 -23.47
C ILE A 12 -12.94 6.24 -24.91
N LYS A 13 -13.99 7.05 -25.08
CA LYS A 13 -14.34 7.65 -26.36
C LYS A 13 -14.02 9.15 -26.30
N VAL A 14 -13.29 9.63 -27.29
CA VAL A 14 -12.94 11.05 -27.44
C VAL A 14 -13.46 11.54 -28.78
N ASP A 15 -14.50 12.35 -28.71
CA ASP A 15 -15.05 13.04 -29.87
C ASP A 15 -14.54 14.48 -29.87
N ARG A 16 -13.86 14.91 -30.94
CA ARG A 16 -13.37 16.28 -31.14
C ARG A 16 -13.92 16.83 -32.45
N ILE A 17 -14.32 18.08 -32.40
CA ILE A 17 -14.79 18.78 -33.62
C ILE A 17 -13.65 18.82 -34.66
N GLY A 18 -13.90 18.30 -35.86
CA GLY A 18 -12.95 18.32 -36.98
C GLY A 18 -11.92 17.17 -36.99
N ARG A 19 -12.04 16.16 -36.11
CA ARG A 19 -11.22 14.94 -36.12
C ARG A 19 -12.10 13.69 -36.06
N LYS A 20 -11.56 12.55 -36.54
CA LYS A 20 -12.22 11.25 -36.34
C LYS A 20 -12.36 10.96 -34.86
N SER A 21 -13.52 10.42 -34.47
CA SER A 21 -13.74 9.88 -33.13
C SER A 21 -12.70 8.78 -32.83
N GLU A 22 -12.03 8.89 -31.70
CA GLU A 22 -11.09 7.89 -31.21
C GLU A 22 -11.75 7.11 -30.08
N CYS A 23 -11.66 5.78 -30.13
CA CYS A 23 -12.18 4.90 -29.09
C CYS A 23 -11.08 3.95 -28.65
N ILE A 24 -10.77 3.96 -27.36
CA ILE A 24 -9.87 3.01 -26.73
C ILE A 24 -10.74 2.00 -25.98
N LEU A 25 -10.73 0.76 -26.45
CA LEU A 25 -11.39 -0.35 -25.79
C LEU A 25 -10.44 -0.95 -24.74
N ASP A 26 -10.95 -1.31 -23.58
CA ASP A 26 -10.19 -1.92 -22.47
C ASP A 26 -8.87 -1.17 -22.15
N PRO A 27 -8.95 0.13 -21.84
CA PRO A 27 -7.76 0.92 -21.54
C PRO A 27 -7.11 0.42 -20.24
N LYS A 28 -5.77 0.29 -20.24
CA LYS A 28 -4.98 -0.10 -19.07
C LYS A 28 -3.97 1.00 -18.78
N LEU A 29 -3.98 1.49 -17.55
CA LEU A 29 -3.08 2.57 -17.13
C LEU A 29 -2.52 2.28 -15.75
N THR A 30 -1.21 2.20 -15.68
CA THR A 30 -0.46 2.17 -14.41
C THR A 30 0.22 3.50 -14.19
N ILE A 31 0.06 4.07 -13.00
CA ILE A 31 0.65 5.36 -12.64
C ILE A 31 1.47 5.15 -11.37
N LEU A 32 2.77 5.45 -11.43
CA LEU A 32 3.65 5.53 -10.28
C LEU A 32 4.08 6.99 -10.09
N LEU A 33 3.85 7.54 -8.89
CA LEU A 33 4.18 8.91 -8.56
C LEU A 33 5.07 8.94 -7.32
N MET A 34 6.14 9.74 -7.40
CA MET A 34 6.93 10.13 -6.24
C MET A 34 6.66 11.60 -5.96
N ALA A 35 6.06 11.90 -4.82
CA ALA A 35 5.66 13.26 -4.47
C ALA A 35 6.07 13.60 -3.04
N GLN A 36 6.30 14.90 -2.80
CA GLN A 36 6.54 15.38 -1.44
C GLN A 36 5.24 15.29 -0.61
N PRO A 37 5.31 15.03 0.72
CA PRO A 37 4.12 14.93 1.57
C PRO A 37 3.18 16.13 1.46
N LYS A 38 3.72 17.35 1.34
CA LYS A 38 2.92 18.57 1.16
C LYS A 38 2.10 18.57 -0.14
N VAL A 39 2.65 18.02 -1.21
CA VAL A 39 1.94 17.88 -2.50
C VAL A 39 0.81 16.86 -2.36
N VAL A 40 1.08 15.73 -1.71
CA VAL A 40 0.06 14.70 -1.43
C VAL A 40 -1.09 15.29 -0.62
N SER A 41 -0.78 16.00 0.48
CA SER A 41 -1.79 16.68 1.30
C SER A 41 -2.63 17.68 0.51
N SER A 42 -2.01 18.43 -0.42
CA SER A 42 -2.71 19.37 -1.31
C SER A 42 -3.68 18.66 -2.27
N VAL A 43 -3.26 17.52 -2.82
CA VAL A 43 -4.13 16.70 -3.70
C VAL A 43 -5.30 16.10 -2.90
N MET A 44 -5.03 15.62 -1.67
CA MET A 44 -6.03 15.03 -0.78
C MET A 44 -7.07 16.04 -0.31
N SER A 45 -6.69 17.29 -0.07
CA SER A 45 -7.62 18.36 0.33
C SER A 45 -8.48 18.88 -0.84
N ASN A 46 -8.16 18.52 -2.09
CA ASN A 46 -8.92 18.94 -3.25
C ASN A 46 -10.25 18.19 -3.35
N LYS A 47 -11.35 18.88 -3.03
CA LYS A 47 -12.71 18.32 -3.04
C LYS A 47 -13.12 17.73 -4.39
N SER A 48 -12.63 18.27 -5.53
CA SER A 48 -12.95 17.76 -6.85
C SER A 48 -12.29 16.41 -7.13
N PHE A 49 -11.06 16.19 -6.69
CA PHE A 49 -10.38 14.90 -6.84
C PHE A 49 -10.96 13.85 -5.92
N ARG A 50 -11.26 14.23 -4.68
CA ARG A 50 -11.87 13.36 -3.68
C ARG A 50 -13.29 12.96 -4.08
N GLY A 51 -14.13 13.92 -4.44
CA GLY A 51 -15.52 13.67 -4.82
C GLY A 51 -15.71 12.82 -6.10
N ARG A 52 -14.69 12.72 -6.94
CA ARG A 52 -14.66 11.81 -8.10
C ARG A 52 -14.01 10.46 -7.81
N GLY A 53 -13.54 10.21 -6.59
CA GLY A 53 -12.88 8.98 -6.18
C GLY A 53 -11.51 8.76 -6.84
N LEU A 54 -10.85 9.82 -7.34
CA LEU A 54 -9.51 9.71 -7.90
C LEU A 54 -8.51 9.31 -6.83
N THR A 55 -8.54 9.98 -5.68
CA THR A 55 -7.67 9.71 -4.53
C THR A 55 -7.85 8.31 -3.96
N ALA A 56 -9.07 7.78 -4.03
CA ALA A 56 -9.39 6.43 -3.55
C ALA A 56 -8.77 5.30 -4.39
N ARG A 57 -8.27 5.59 -5.58
CA ARG A 57 -7.68 4.59 -6.49
C ARG A 57 -6.17 4.45 -6.39
N PHE A 58 -5.50 5.37 -5.69
CA PHE A 58 -4.07 5.29 -5.45
C PHE A 58 -3.76 4.52 -4.18
N LEU A 59 -2.74 3.69 -4.23
CA LEU A 59 -2.13 3.10 -3.06
C LEU A 59 -1.05 4.05 -2.55
N TYR A 60 -1.06 4.34 -1.27
CA TYR A 60 -0.15 5.31 -0.66
C TYR A 60 0.94 4.61 0.12
N SER A 61 2.18 5.07 -0.08
CA SER A 61 3.32 4.67 0.74
C SER A 61 4.02 5.93 1.23
N MET A 62 4.08 6.11 2.54
CA MET A 62 4.73 7.23 3.21
C MET A 62 5.74 6.67 4.23
N PRO A 63 6.87 6.12 3.77
CA PRO A 63 7.87 5.54 4.64
C PRO A 63 8.56 6.60 5.49
N ASP A 64 9.11 6.18 6.62
CA ASP A 64 9.91 7.06 7.46
C ASP A 64 11.13 7.60 6.70
N THR A 65 11.47 8.84 6.99
CA THR A 65 12.67 9.44 6.41
C THR A 65 13.94 8.87 7.03
N ALA A 66 14.92 8.59 6.19
CA ALA A 66 16.25 8.20 6.63
C ALA A 66 17.18 9.42 6.89
N ILE A 67 16.63 10.64 6.94
CA ILE A 67 17.42 11.84 7.23
C ILE A 67 18.05 11.70 8.62
N GLY A 68 19.36 11.92 8.71
CA GLY A 68 20.15 11.71 9.93
C GLY A 68 20.73 10.29 10.10
N HIS A 69 20.24 9.32 9.33
CA HIS A 69 20.70 7.91 9.37
C HIS A 69 21.14 7.39 8.00
N ARG A 70 21.39 8.29 7.04
CA ARG A 70 21.80 7.91 5.69
C ARG A 70 23.20 7.33 5.71
N ASN A 71 23.37 6.16 5.11
CA ASN A 71 24.69 5.57 4.89
C ASN A 71 25.14 5.85 3.46
N ILE A 72 26.30 6.52 3.31
CA ILE A 72 26.91 6.79 2.01
C ILE A 72 27.44 5.49 1.40
N ASN A 73 27.90 4.55 2.23
CA ASN A 73 28.39 3.26 1.81
C ASN A 73 27.26 2.21 1.83
N SER A 74 26.24 2.41 1.00
CA SER A 74 25.20 1.40 0.83
C SER A 74 25.78 0.13 0.23
N GLN A 75 25.37 -1.03 0.75
CA GLN A 75 25.73 -2.31 0.14
C GLN A 75 25.07 -2.43 -1.23
N HIS A 76 25.85 -2.88 -2.20
CA HIS A 76 25.31 -3.21 -3.52
C HIS A 76 24.39 -4.44 -3.42
N VAL A 77 23.33 -4.43 -4.21
CA VAL A 77 22.51 -5.63 -4.40
C VAL A 77 23.42 -6.71 -4.99
N ASN A 78 23.39 -7.91 -4.41
CA ASN A 78 24.21 -9.00 -4.93
C ASN A 78 23.81 -9.35 -6.38
N ALA A 79 24.76 -9.86 -7.15
CA ALA A 79 24.56 -10.13 -8.57
C ALA A 79 23.47 -11.17 -8.81
N GLU A 80 23.36 -12.18 -7.97
CA GLU A 80 22.36 -13.24 -8.06
C GLU A 80 20.93 -12.70 -7.91
N SER A 81 20.66 -11.90 -6.87
CA SER A 81 19.34 -11.27 -6.68
C SER A 81 18.98 -10.33 -7.82
N ARG A 82 19.96 -9.60 -8.37
CA ARG A 82 19.73 -8.73 -9.52
C ARG A 82 19.37 -9.53 -10.78
N ILE A 83 20.13 -10.58 -11.08
CA ILE A 83 19.86 -11.44 -12.22
C ILE A 83 18.49 -12.11 -12.11
N ALA A 84 18.14 -12.62 -10.92
CA ALA A 84 16.84 -13.23 -10.68
C ALA A 84 15.68 -12.21 -10.87
N TYR A 85 15.86 -10.98 -10.43
CA TYR A 85 14.87 -9.91 -10.64
C TYR A 85 14.74 -9.53 -12.12
N GLU A 86 15.86 -9.34 -12.81
CA GLU A 86 15.89 -9.00 -14.24
C GLU A 86 15.20 -10.10 -15.08
N ALA A 87 15.49 -11.38 -14.79
CA ALA A 87 14.85 -12.51 -15.44
C ALA A 87 13.33 -12.54 -15.21
N LEU A 88 12.88 -12.33 -13.95
CA LEU A 88 11.46 -12.25 -13.64
C LEU A 88 10.75 -11.11 -14.40
N MET A 89 11.39 -9.94 -14.49
CA MET A 89 10.81 -8.81 -15.22
C MET A 89 10.73 -9.10 -16.74
N ASP A 90 11.77 -9.71 -17.31
CA ASP A 90 11.77 -10.12 -18.71
C ASP A 90 10.67 -11.15 -19.02
N ASP A 91 10.48 -12.13 -18.15
CA ASP A 91 9.43 -13.14 -18.31
C ASP A 91 8.03 -12.50 -18.23
N LEU A 92 7.79 -11.60 -17.26
CA LEU A 92 6.52 -10.89 -17.14
C LEU A 92 6.23 -9.99 -18.36
N LEU A 93 7.26 -9.36 -18.94
CA LEU A 93 7.11 -8.50 -20.11
C LEU A 93 6.85 -9.30 -21.40
N ARG A 94 7.35 -10.52 -21.48
CA ARG A 94 7.14 -11.42 -22.64
C ARG A 94 5.87 -12.27 -22.53
N ASP A 95 5.21 -12.20 -21.40
CA ASP A 95 4.02 -13.00 -21.15
C ASP A 95 2.82 -12.50 -21.98
N GLU A 96 2.47 -13.26 -23.02
CA GLU A 96 1.36 -12.97 -23.93
C GLU A 96 0.01 -13.52 -23.47
N SER A 97 -0.07 -14.18 -22.33
CA SER A 97 -1.31 -14.77 -21.79
C SER A 97 -2.30 -13.71 -21.24
N VAL A 98 -2.73 -12.84 -22.13
CA VAL A 98 -3.44 -11.58 -21.82
C VAL A 98 -4.86 -11.79 -21.25
N ASN A 99 -5.48 -12.95 -21.43
CA ASN A 99 -6.89 -13.18 -21.06
C ASN A 99 -7.09 -14.39 -20.12
N GLU A 100 -6.08 -14.75 -19.36
CA GLU A 100 -6.20 -15.84 -18.40
C GLU A 100 -6.99 -15.40 -17.17
N THR A 101 -8.02 -16.20 -16.82
CA THR A 101 -8.79 -15.97 -15.59
C THR A 101 -8.05 -16.58 -14.41
N ILE A 102 -7.69 -15.74 -13.45
CA ILE A 102 -7.12 -16.17 -12.18
C ILE A 102 -8.27 -16.48 -11.22
N ARG A 103 -8.23 -17.66 -10.59
CA ARG A 103 -9.22 -18.09 -9.61
C ARG A 103 -8.64 -18.01 -8.19
N LEU A 104 -9.52 -18.07 -7.20
CA LEU A 104 -9.15 -18.18 -5.79
C LEU A 104 -9.34 -19.62 -5.35
N SER A 105 -8.46 -20.13 -4.50
CA SER A 105 -8.75 -21.33 -3.71
C SER A 105 -9.82 -21.00 -2.67
N GLU A 106 -10.41 -22.05 -2.05
CA GLU A 106 -11.43 -21.88 -1.01
C GLU A 106 -10.84 -21.18 0.23
N GLU A 107 -9.63 -21.56 0.62
CA GLU A 107 -8.88 -20.96 1.72
C GLU A 107 -8.53 -19.48 1.45
N ALA A 108 -8.09 -19.17 0.24
CA ALA A 108 -7.80 -17.78 -0.16
C ALA A 108 -9.06 -16.90 -0.15
N TRP A 109 -10.20 -17.47 -0.57
CA TRP A 109 -11.49 -16.79 -0.52
C TRP A 109 -11.91 -16.51 0.92
N GLU A 110 -11.73 -17.49 1.82
CA GLU A 110 -12.07 -17.34 3.24
C GLU A 110 -11.25 -16.23 3.90
N LEU A 111 -9.94 -16.21 3.69
CA LEU A 111 -9.06 -15.13 4.19
C LEU A 111 -9.47 -13.75 3.69
N LEU A 112 -9.82 -13.65 2.41
CA LEU A 112 -10.28 -12.37 1.85
C LEU A 112 -11.61 -11.94 2.46
N ARG A 113 -12.52 -12.87 2.71
CA ARG A 113 -13.81 -12.65 3.35
C ARG A 113 -13.63 -12.18 4.79
N GLU A 114 -12.75 -12.82 5.55
CA GLU A 114 -12.41 -12.40 6.91
C GLU A 114 -11.85 -10.98 6.94
N PHE A 115 -10.91 -10.68 6.04
CA PHE A 115 -10.35 -9.34 5.92
C PHE A 115 -11.41 -8.28 5.56
N SER A 116 -12.35 -8.62 4.68
CA SER A 116 -13.48 -7.75 4.35
C SER A 116 -14.40 -7.53 5.55
N ASN A 117 -14.73 -8.60 6.28
CA ASN A 117 -15.59 -8.55 7.47
C ASN A 117 -14.96 -7.74 8.62
N GLU A 118 -13.62 -7.72 8.72
CA GLU A 118 -12.91 -6.88 9.68
C GLU A 118 -13.02 -5.39 9.34
N LEU A 119 -12.96 -5.04 8.05
CA LEU A 119 -12.96 -3.66 7.60
C LEU A 119 -14.36 -3.04 7.56
N GLU A 120 -15.36 -3.79 7.14
CA GLU A 120 -16.71 -3.29 6.84
C GLU A 120 -17.38 -2.56 8.02
N PRO A 121 -17.37 -3.05 9.27
CA PRO A 121 -17.95 -2.35 10.40
C PRO A 121 -17.25 -1.01 10.71
N GLU A 122 -15.99 -0.90 10.37
CA GLU A 122 -15.13 0.24 10.68
C GLU A 122 -15.18 1.35 9.61
N ILE A 123 -15.80 1.09 8.46
CA ILE A 123 -15.85 2.05 7.33
C ILE A 123 -16.55 3.35 7.74
N LEU A 124 -17.68 3.27 8.48
CA LEU A 124 -18.42 4.44 8.94
C LEU A 124 -17.97 4.91 10.32
N GLY A 125 -17.10 4.17 10.99
CA GLY A 125 -16.50 4.49 12.28
C GLY A 125 -15.07 5.01 12.12
N ARG A 126 -14.11 4.18 12.45
CA ARG A 126 -12.67 4.49 12.42
C ARG A 126 -12.17 5.03 11.09
N TYR A 127 -12.74 4.56 9.98
CA TYR A 127 -12.32 4.92 8.62
C TYR A 127 -13.27 5.88 7.90
N ALA A 128 -14.17 6.59 8.63
CA ALA A 128 -15.18 7.45 8.03
C ALA A 128 -14.59 8.47 7.02
N GLU A 129 -13.48 9.12 7.39
CA GLU A 129 -12.77 10.07 6.53
C GLU A 129 -12.06 9.44 5.33
N LEU A 130 -11.88 8.12 5.35
CA LEU A 130 -11.18 7.30 4.37
C LEU A 130 -12.11 6.29 3.69
N SER A 131 -13.42 6.37 3.93
CA SER A 131 -14.41 5.36 3.55
C SER A 131 -14.40 5.04 2.04
N ASP A 132 -14.22 6.03 1.19
CA ASP A 132 -14.11 5.87 -0.27
C ASP A 132 -12.86 5.05 -0.67
N TRP A 133 -11.76 5.19 0.06
CA TRP A 133 -10.51 4.47 -0.17
C TRP A 133 -10.60 3.03 0.38
N VAL A 134 -11.09 2.86 1.61
CA VAL A 134 -11.26 1.53 2.22
C VAL A 134 -12.21 0.67 1.39
N GLY A 135 -13.28 1.26 0.86
CA GLY A 135 -14.18 0.58 -0.08
C GLY A 135 -13.53 0.08 -1.39
N LYS A 136 -12.31 0.52 -1.71
CA LYS A 136 -11.50 0.00 -2.85
C LYS A 136 -10.41 -0.97 -2.42
N LEU A 137 -10.12 -1.07 -1.14
CA LEU A 137 -8.98 -1.83 -0.62
C LEU A 137 -9.08 -3.32 -0.94
N ILE A 138 -10.24 -3.94 -0.78
CA ILE A 138 -10.45 -5.36 -1.09
C ILE A 138 -10.16 -5.65 -2.57
N GLY A 139 -10.69 -4.83 -3.49
CA GLY A 139 -10.40 -4.97 -4.91
C GLY A 139 -8.92 -4.74 -5.26
N ASN A 140 -8.24 -3.82 -4.57
CA ASN A 140 -6.81 -3.61 -4.73
C ASN A 140 -6.00 -4.78 -4.17
N THR A 141 -6.41 -5.36 -3.04
CA THR A 141 -5.78 -6.56 -2.46
C THR A 141 -5.88 -7.75 -3.41
N LEU A 142 -7.03 -7.95 -4.06
CA LEU A 142 -7.20 -8.97 -5.11
C LEU A 142 -6.26 -8.75 -6.30
N ARG A 143 -6.10 -7.51 -6.76
CA ARG A 143 -5.16 -7.19 -7.84
C ARG A 143 -3.72 -7.49 -7.44
N ILE A 144 -3.33 -7.16 -6.20
CA ILE A 144 -2.01 -7.50 -5.65
C ILE A 144 -1.83 -9.02 -5.59
N ALA A 145 -2.82 -9.76 -5.12
CA ALA A 145 -2.79 -11.22 -5.07
C ALA A 145 -2.61 -11.82 -6.48
N GLY A 146 -3.34 -11.30 -7.46
CA GLY A 146 -3.19 -11.71 -8.86
C GLY A 146 -1.78 -11.45 -9.42
N LEU A 147 -1.20 -10.28 -9.13
CA LEU A 147 0.19 -9.98 -9.52
C LEU A 147 1.20 -10.91 -8.85
N LEU A 148 1.04 -11.18 -7.55
CA LEU A 148 1.92 -12.09 -6.82
C LEU A 148 1.81 -13.53 -7.34
N CYS A 149 0.59 -14.01 -7.61
CA CYS A 149 0.33 -15.31 -8.19
C CYS A 149 1.01 -15.43 -9.57
N ARG A 150 0.87 -14.42 -10.42
CA ARG A 150 1.49 -14.37 -11.73
C ARG A 150 3.00 -14.38 -11.65
N ALA A 151 3.59 -13.52 -10.83
CA ALA A 151 5.03 -13.46 -10.61
C ALA A 151 5.58 -14.79 -10.04
N GLY A 152 4.82 -15.47 -9.19
CA GLY A 152 5.22 -16.77 -8.64
C GLY A 152 5.30 -17.88 -9.68
N ARG A 153 4.44 -17.83 -10.73
CA ARG A 153 4.45 -18.79 -11.84
C ARG A 153 5.64 -18.64 -12.78
N MET A 154 6.19 -17.43 -12.90
CA MET A 154 7.33 -17.13 -13.79
C MET A 154 8.66 -17.74 -13.32
N ARG A 155 8.69 -18.46 -12.19
CA ARG A 155 9.88 -19.20 -11.80
C ARG A 155 10.07 -20.39 -12.76
N PRO A 156 11.32 -20.66 -13.23
CA PRO A 156 11.57 -21.77 -14.14
C PRO A 156 11.22 -23.08 -13.45
N VAL A 157 10.08 -23.61 -13.77
CA VAL A 157 9.72 -25.00 -13.48
C VAL A 157 9.98 -25.78 -14.76
N GLU A 158 11.07 -26.54 -14.76
CA GLU A 158 11.62 -27.21 -15.94
C GLU A 158 10.67 -28.20 -16.65
N PHE A 159 9.44 -28.42 -16.22
CA PHE A 159 8.59 -29.50 -16.69
C PHE A 159 7.08 -29.26 -16.79
N LEU A 160 6.58 -28.03 -16.79
CA LEU A 160 5.12 -27.84 -16.94
C LEU A 160 4.72 -27.65 -18.40
N THR A 161 4.40 -28.74 -19.07
CA THR A 161 3.78 -28.79 -20.42
C THR A 161 2.25 -28.61 -20.39
N VAL A 162 1.65 -28.42 -19.23
CA VAL A 162 0.21 -28.22 -19.05
C VAL A 162 -0.05 -26.82 -18.53
N HIS A 163 -0.84 -26.04 -19.28
CA HIS A 163 -1.35 -24.75 -18.82
C HIS A 163 -2.41 -24.98 -17.73
N GLU A 164 -1.95 -25.22 -16.50
CA GLU A 164 -2.88 -25.23 -15.37
C GLU A 164 -3.40 -23.81 -15.13
N PRO A 165 -4.68 -23.66 -14.80
CA PRO A 165 -5.25 -22.35 -14.49
C PRO A 165 -4.52 -21.74 -13.30
N LEU A 166 -4.30 -20.41 -13.35
CA LEU A 166 -3.74 -19.68 -12.22
C LEU A 166 -4.74 -19.68 -11.06
N VAL A 167 -4.27 -20.15 -9.91
CA VAL A 167 -5.04 -20.16 -8.67
C VAL A 167 -4.25 -19.42 -7.61
N ILE A 168 -4.87 -18.40 -7.02
CA ILE A 168 -4.37 -17.70 -5.84
C ILE A 168 -4.61 -18.65 -4.65
N ASP A 169 -3.53 -19.15 -4.07
CA ASP A 169 -3.55 -19.97 -2.88
C ASP A 169 -3.60 -19.12 -1.58
N GLU A 170 -3.78 -19.81 -0.45
CA GLU A 170 -3.80 -19.22 0.89
C GLU A 170 -2.57 -18.32 1.16
N SER A 171 -1.38 -18.85 0.92
CA SER A 171 -0.12 -18.14 1.18
C SER A 171 0.04 -16.85 0.36
N THR A 172 -0.41 -16.88 -0.90
CA THR A 172 -0.42 -15.70 -1.77
C THR A 172 -1.42 -14.66 -1.28
N MET A 173 -2.59 -15.09 -0.82
CA MET A 173 -3.61 -14.20 -0.28
C MET A 173 -3.17 -13.56 1.04
N GLU A 174 -2.54 -14.32 1.96
CA GLU A 174 -1.97 -13.77 3.20
C GLU A 174 -0.96 -12.64 2.93
N LYS A 175 -0.06 -12.85 1.96
CA LYS A 175 0.90 -11.83 1.53
C LYS A 175 0.21 -10.60 0.96
N ALA A 176 -0.82 -10.80 0.14
CA ALA A 176 -1.58 -9.70 -0.45
C ALA A 176 -2.34 -8.90 0.62
N ILE A 177 -2.95 -9.55 1.60
CA ILE A 177 -3.62 -8.92 2.74
C ILE A 177 -2.61 -8.13 3.59
N SER A 178 -1.43 -8.70 3.86
CA SER A 178 -0.36 -8.01 4.58
C SER A 178 0.06 -6.72 3.88
N ILE A 179 0.21 -6.76 2.55
CA ILE A 179 0.48 -5.57 1.72
C ILE A 179 -0.71 -4.61 1.75
N GLY A 180 -1.95 -5.11 1.72
CA GLY A 180 -3.16 -4.31 1.85
C GLY A 180 -3.21 -3.52 3.17
N ARG A 181 -2.89 -4.18 4.29
CA ARG A 181 -2.77 -3.55 5.62
C ARG A 181 -1.66 -2.50 5.67
N TYR A 182 -0.53 -2.76 5.02
CA TYR A 182 0.53 -1.76 4.88
C TYR A 182 0.00 -0.48 4.21
N PHE A 183 -0.67 -0.61 3.07
CA PHE A 183 -1.24 0.54 2.37
C PHE A 183 -2.36 1.23 3.15
N LEU A 184 -3.17 0.49 3.91
CA LEU A 184 -4.19 1.06 4.79
C LEU A 184 -3.57 1.99 5.84
N ASN A 185 -2.52 1.54 6.52
CA ASN A 185 -1.81 2.33 7.52
C ASN A 185 -1.20 3.61 6.91
N HIS A 186 -0.61 3.50 5.73
CA HIS A 186 -0.05 4.66 5.03
C HIS A 186 -1.11 5.60 4.46
N ALA A 187 -2.25 5.08 4.03
CA ALA A 187 -3.39 5.90 3.63
C ALA A 187 -3.94 6.70 4.82
N MET A 188 -4.07 6.08 6.00
CA MET A 188 -4.46 6.80 7.23
C MET A 188 -3.51 7.97 7.54
N CYS A 189 -2.20 7.78 7.36
CA CYS A 189 -1.23 8.88 7.48
C CYS A 189 -1.50 9.99 6.46
N CYS A 190 -1.72 9.64 5.20
CA CYS A 190 -1.92 10.61 4.12
C CYS A 190 -3.24 11.39 4.25
N TYR A 191 -4.28 10.77 4.81
CA TYR A 191 -5.58 11.42 5.05
C TYR A 191 -5.64 12.19 6.38
N GLY A 192 -4.56 12.16 7.19
CA GLY A 192 -4.50 12.82 8.48
C GLY A 192 -5.41 12.21 9.55
N ILE A 193 -5.78 10.93 9.38
CA ILE A 193 -6.69 10.23 10.28
C ILE A 193 -5.95 9.62 11.48
N LEU A 194 -4.66 9.35 11.33
CA LEU A 194 -3.85 9.04 12.51
C LEU A 194 -3.87 10.24 13.43
N PRO A 195 -4.21 10.04 14.71
CA PRO A 195 -4.23 11.13 15.67
C PRO A 195 -2.94 11.91 15.55
N ASP A 196 -3.11 13.21 15.53
CA ASP A 196 -2.11 14.24 15.41
C ASP A 196 -0.71 13.69 15.73
N ASP A 197 0.19 13.81 14.83
CA ASP A 197 1.55 13.27 14.75
C ASP A 197 2.33 13.19 16.08
N THR A 198 1.77 13.82 17.13
CA THR A 198 2.37 13.94 18.44
C THR A 198 2.47 12.61 19.19
N LEU A 199 1.43 11.80 19.25
CA LEU A 199 1.45 10.53 20.03
C LEU A 199 2.34 9.48 19.38
N TYR A 200 2.13 9.24 18.08
CA TYR A 200 2.93 8.29 17.33
C TYR A 200 4.40 8.73 17.20
N VAL A 201 4.63 10.01 16.90
CA VAL A 201 5.98 10.60 16.82
C VAL A 201 6.63 10.60 18.20
N LYS A 202 5.89 10.94 19.25
CA LYS A 202 6.39 10.85 20.63
C LYS A 202 6.68 9.41 21.03
N GLY A 203 5.82 8.45 20.68
CA GLY A 203 6.04 7.03 20.89
C GLY A 203 7.30 6.50 20.19
N LYS A 204 7.46 6.82 18.91
CA LYS A 204 8.70 6.48 18.16
C LYS A 204 9.94 7.11 18.77
N LYS A 205 9.89 8.37 19.19
CA LYS A 205 11.01 9.03 19.86
C LYS A 205 11.34 8.36 21.18
N LEU A 206 10.33 7.97 21.95
CA LEU A 206 10.52 7.22 23.19
C LEU A 206 11.18 5.86 22.95
N ILE A 207 10.65 5.07 22.00
CA ILE A 207 11.22 3.77 21.66
C ILE A 207 12.67 3.89 21.21
N ARG A 208 12.97 4.83 20.30
CA ARG A 208 14.36 5.10 19.86
C ARG A 208 15.27 5.47 21.01
N TYR A 209 14.77 6.32 21.92
CA TYR A 209 15.53 6.72 23.11
C TYR A 209 15.86 5.51 24.00
N LEU A 210 14.86 4.67 24.29
CA LEU A 210 15.03 3.47 25.11
C LEU A 210 16.02 2.49 24.46
N GLN A 211 15.89 2.26 23.15
CA GLN A 211 16.80 1.40 22.39
C GLN A 211 18.24 1.95 22.36
N SER A 212 18.42 3.25 22.11
CA SER A 212 19.74 3.88 22.01
C SER A 212 20.48 3.92 23.35
N ASN A 213 19.73 3.93 24.47
CA ASN A 213 20.29 3.98 25.79
C ASN A 213 20.25 2.61 26.52
N HIS A 214 19.87 1.54 25.81
CA HIS A 214 19.78 0.18 26.35
C HIS A 214 18.92 0.09 27.62
N VAL A 215 17.82 0.86 27.69
CA VAL A 215 16.91 0.92 28.82
C VAL A 215 15.88 -0.21 28.70
N GLU A 216 16.03 -1.28 29.47
CA GLU A 216 15.10 -2.41 29.45
C GLU A 216 13.91 -2.23 30.40
N LYS A 217 14.07 -1.44 31.46
CA LYS A 217 13.02 -1.14 32.43
C LYS A 217 13.02 0.34 32.77
N PHE A 218 11.86 0.95 32.80
CA PHE A 218 11.72 2.35 33.14
C PHE A 218 10.44 2.60 33.96
N ASP A 219 10.43 3.70 34.71
CA ASP A 219 9.23 4.30 35.28
C ASP A 219 8.91 5.63 34.60
N LYS A 220 7.69 6.13 34.82
CA LYS A 220 7.23 7.40 34.24
C LYS A 220 8.13 8.58 34.61
N ARG A 221 8.63 8.59 35.84
CA ARG A 221 9.47 9.68 36.35
C ARG A 221 10.80 9.72 35.62
N LEU A 222 11.40 8.57 35.37
CA LEU A 222 12.64 8.43 34.61
C LEU A 222 12.47 8.99 33.17
N ILE A 223 11.39 8.59 32.49
CA ILE A 223 11.11 9.08 31.13
C ILE A 223 10.90 10.59 31.09
N LEU A 224 10.13 11.15 32.05
CA LEU A 224 9.91 12.59 32.13
C LEU A 224 11.20 13.38 32.41
N GLN A 225 12.14 12.81 33.16
CA GLN A 225 13.44 13.44 33.38
C GLN A 225 14.37 13.37 32.17
N MET A 226 14.36 12.25 31.46
CA MET A 226 15.31 11.99 30.36
C MET A 226 14.79 12.45 28.99
N CYS A 227 13.48 12.51 28.80
CA CYS A 227 12.83 12.88 27.55
C CYS A 227 12.10 14.23 27.64
N THR A 228 12.64 15.20 28.37
CA THR A 228 12.04 16.52 28.58
C THR A 228 11.73 17.28 27.30
N ALA A 229 12.50 17.04 26.23
CA ALA A 229 12.26 17.61 24.90
C ALA A 229 11.03 16.98 24.19
N VAL A 230 10.58 15.82 24.63
CA VAL A 230 9.46 15.08 24.02
C VAL A 230 8.20 15.17 24.87
N PHE A 231 8.32 15.05 26.19
CA PHE A 231 7.21 15.06 27.16
C PHE A 231 7.43 16.14 28.21
N LYS A 232 6.45 17.02 28.34
CA LYS A 232 6.48 18.11 29.33
C LYS A 232 5.91 17.69 30.68
N ASN A 233 4.97 16.77 30.67
CA ASN A 233 4.25 16.31 31.86
C ASN A 233 3.73 14.86 31.70
N SER A 234 3.16 14.32 32.77
CA SER A 234 2.60 12.96 32.81
C SER A 234 1.42 12.78 31.87
N ASP A 235 0.63 13.83 31.63
CA ASP A 235 -0.57 13.78 30.80
C ASP A 235 -0.22 13.62 29.31
N GLU A 236 0.94 14.12 28.91
CA GLU A 236 1.48 13.90 27.55
C GLU A 236 2.14 12.52 27.38
N LEU A 237 2.64 11.92 28.44
CA LEU A 237 3.31 10.63 28.41
C LEU A 237 2.33 9.46 28.49
N GLN A 238 1.28 9.57 29.31
CA GLN A 238 0.34 8.49 29.58
C GLN A 238 -0.29 7.91 28.31
N PRO A 239 -0.83 8.72 27.37
CA PRO A 239 -1.42 8.20 26.15
C PRO A 239 -0.45 7.51 25.19
N VAL A 240 0.87 7.68 25.40
CA VAL A 240 1.93 7.02 24.63
C VAL A 240 2.29 5.66 25.23
N LEU A 241 1.98 5.45 26.50
CA LEU A 241 2.26 4.20 27.22
C LEU A 241 1.07 3.23 27.20
N ASP A 242 -0.15 3.73 27.00
CA ASP A 242 -1.38 2.97 26.83
C ASP A 242 -1.50 2.44 25.39
#